data_9d608098f8f1d6f4c9bde262db6e462f
#
_entry.id   9d608098f8f1d6f4c9bde262db6e462f
#
_cell.length_a   1.000
_cell.length_b   1.000
_cell.length_c   1.000
_cell.angle_alpha   90.00
_cell.angle_beta   90.00
_cell.angle_gamma   90.00
#
_symmetry.space_group_name_H-M   'P 1'
#
loop_
_entity.id
_entity.type
_entity.pdbx_description
1 polymer ?
#
loop_
_entity_poly.entity_id
_entity_poly.type
_entity_poly.pdbx_seq_one_letter_code
_entity_poly.pdbx_strand_id
1 'polypeptide(L)'
;MELQTNFLEVYMAKLFSDKVFYHIYALGMGNCPKRNDFACQAGDFFEKLAGQLDGIRALGCNALLIGPIFESTAHGYDTVDYYHVERRLGNNERFKAFCRLCHEKGIAVVPDAVFNHTGRDFFAFKDIQWQGYNSGYKDWYANLDFSRRSAQGDCFDYEGWAGCKDLVKLNVNNGAVREHLFGAVKLWIEEFGIDGLRLDAADVLSKHFLDALGSFCRSLKPDFWLMGEVVHGNYSEWTRSGRLDSVTNYQIYKALWSCLNDQNLWELSYNLDREYNRERGMYKESTLYNFVDNHDVNRAVSALTSPQQHVHLLYGLLFTIPGIPSIYYGSEYGIRGVRKHNCDYELRPPLPPFAQLPDFTQPGFDAGFIRTSIAAFAQIRQHHPALQYGAYRQEFIANRQFGFWRECREENVLVIVNSDFTQAFITLHSISAGTYENLTDGRTYHSDNLKSVRLDPCSILILQKK
;
A
#
# COMPACT_ATOMS: atom_id res chain seq x y z
N MET A 1 -24.01 -4.96 -30.85
CA MET A 1 -23.84 -6.03 -29.85
C MET A 1 -22.41 -6.12 -29.36
N GLU A 2 -21.37 -5.92 -30.17
CA GLU A 2 -19.95 -5.91 -29.76
C GLU A 2 -19.53 -4.71 -28.90
N LEU A 3 -20.13 -3.54 -29.06
CA LEU A 3 -19.85 -2.37 -28.22
C LEU A 3 -20.36 -2.49 -26.77
N GLN A 4 -21.40 -3.30 -26.54
CA GLN A 4 -21.91 -3.57 -25.18
C GLN A 4 -21.08 -4.61 -24.43
N THR A 5 -20.44 -5.55 -25.13
CA THR A 5 -19.58 -6.57 -24.54
C THR A 5 -18.27 -5.98 -24.02
N ASN A 6 -17.65 -5.06 -24.76
CA ASN A 6 -16.44 -4.35 -24.31
C ASN A 6 -16.69 -3.41 -23.11
N PHE A 7 -17.91 -2.90 -22.95
CA PHE A 7 -18.30 -2.07 -21.81
C PHE A 7 -18.44 -2.86 -20.51
N LEU A 8 -18.78 -4.14 -20.60
CA LEU A 8 -18.94 -5.03 -19.43
C LEU A 8 -17.59 -5.55 -18.89
N GLU A 9 -16.59 -5.74 -19.74
CA GLU A 9 -15.26 -6.21 -19.32
C GLU A 9 -14.48 -5.17 -18.50
N VAL A 10 -14.70 -3.88 -18.71
CA VAL A 10 -14.02 -2.79 -18.01
C VAL A 10 -14.42 -2.71 -16.52
N TYR A 11 -15.56 -3.27 -16.13
CA TYR A 11 -16.12 -3.20 -14.77
C TYR A 11 -16.19 -4.54 -14.06
N MET A 12 -15.42 -5.51 -14.50
CA MET A 12 -15.26 -6.76 -13.75
C MET A 12 -14.26 -6.59 -12.60
N ALA A 13 -14.49 -7.33 -11.53
CA ALA A 13 -13.56 -7.37 -10.40
C ALA A 13 -12.15 -7.75 -10.87
N LYS A 14 -11.18 -6.90 -10.60
CA LYS A 14 -9.76 -7.15 -10.87
C LYS A 14 -9.13 -7.86 -9.68
N LEU A 15 -8.05 -8.54 -9.94
CA LEU A 15 -7.29 -9.21 -8.90
C LEU A 15 -6.99 -8.23 -7.75
N PHE A 16 -7.30 -8.63 -6.53
CA PHE A 16 -7.15 -7.85 -5.30
C PHE A 16 -8.01 -6.57 -5.18
N SER A 17 -8.96 -6.28 -6.08
CA SER A 17 -9.83 -5.10 -5.97
C SER A 17 -10.74 -5.13 -4.72
N ASP A 18 -11.03 -6.32 -4.20
CA ASP A 18 -11.79 -6.60 -2.97
C ASP A 18 -10.95 -6.48 -1.70
N LYS A 19 -9.64 -6.30 -1.82
CA LYS A 19 -8.74 -6.28 -0.65
C LYS A 19 -8.72 -4.92 0.04
N VAL A 20 -8.52 -5.01 1.34
CA VAL A 20 -8.16 -3.91 2.23
C VAL A 20 -6.87 -4.34 2.92
N PHE A 21 -5.80 -3.62 2.67
CA PHE A 21 -4.50 -3.98 3.21
C PHE A 21 -4.28 -3.43 4.61
N TYR A 22 -3.62 -4.23 5.44
CA TYR A 22 -2.93 -3.77 6.65
C TYR A 22 -1.42 -3.84 6.38
N HIS A 23 -0.78 -2.67 6.28
CA HIS A 23 0.63 -2.55 5.95
C HIS A 23 1.48 -2.53 7.21
N ILE A 24 2.45 -3.41 7.29
CA ILE A 24 3.32 -3.61 8.45
C ILE A 24 4.78 -3.39 8.05
N TYR A 25 5.50 -2.53 8.78
CA TYR A 25 6.96 -2.53 8.77
C TYR A 25 7.45 -3.41 9.93
N ALA A 26 7.82 -4.66 9.61
CA ALA A 26 7.96 -5.74 10.59
C ALA A 26 9.04 -5.47 11.65
N LEU A 27 10.23 -5.02 11.25
CA LEU A 27 11.34 -4.75 12.17
C LEU A 27 11.01 -3.64 13.19
N GLY A 28 10.29 -2.61 12.73
CA GLY A 28 9.84 -1.51 13.62
C GLY A 28 8.74 -1.97 14.55
N MET A 29 7.65 -2.54 14.00
CA MET A 29 6.52 -3.04 14.79
C MET A 29 6.96 -4.04 15.85
N GLY A 30 7.91 -4.92 15.50
CA GLY A 30 8.47 -5.94 16.39
C GLY A 30 9.50 -5.42 17.40
N ASN A 31 9.81 -4.11 17.39
CA ASN A 31 10.86 -3.53 18.22
C ASN A 31 12.21 -4.27 18.12
N CYS A 32 12.56 -4.65 16.90
CA CYS A 32 13.79 -5.40 16.65
C CYS A 32 15.05 -4.53 16.83
N PRO A 33 16.21 -5.13 17.18
CA PRO A 33 17.49 -4.43 17.18
C PRO A 33 17.75 -3.75 15.83
N LYS A 34 18.34 -2.54 15.85
CA LYS A 34 18.61 -1.74 14.64
C LYS A 34 19.57 -2.41 13.65
N ARG A 35 20.47 -3.22 14.15
CA ARG A 35 21.41 -4.03 13.34
C ARG A 35 21.29 -5.49 13.73
N ASN A 36 21.46 -6.32 12.73
CA ASN A 36 21.57 -7.76 12.89
C ASN A 36 23.01 -8.09 13.35
N ASP A 37 23.13 -8.94 14.33
CA ASP A 37 24.42 -9.49 14.77
C ASP A 37 24.74 -10.82 14.11
N PHE A 38 23.80 -11.35 13.29
CA PHE A 38 23.85 -12.64 12.60
C PHE A 38 24.08 -13.86 13.52
N ALA A 39 23.91 -13.70 14.82
CA ALA A 39 24.12 -14.71 15.84
C ALA A 39 22.90 -14.92 16.75
N CYS A 40 21.96 -13.98 16.80
CA CYS A 40 20.78 -14.09 17.66
C CYS A 40 19.90 -15.29 17.27
N GLN A 41 19.19 -15.83 18.27
CA GLN A 41 18.15 -16.83 18.02
C GLN A 41 16.97 -16.23 17.27
N ALA A 42 16.24 -17.09 16.57
CA ALA A 42 15.05 -16.68 15.83
C ALA A 42 14.01 -15.98 16.74
N GLY A 43 13.61 -14.76 16.36
CA GLY A 43 12.59 -13.97 17.04
C GLY A 43 11.21 -14.63 17.00
N ASP A 44 10.25 -14.04 17.72
CA ASP A 44 8.88 -14.54 17.86
C ASP A 44 7.83 -13.55 17.27
N PHE A 45 8.27 -12.72 16.32
CA PHE A 45 7.40 -11.69 15.75
C PHE A 45 6.15 -12.28 15.07
N PHE A 46 6.33 -13.37 14.31
CA PHE A 46 5.21 -13.96 13.57
C PHE A 46 4.18 -14.60 14.50
N GLU A 47 4.59 -15.18 15.63
CA GLU A 47 3.69 -15.69 16.64
C GLU A 47 2.91 -14.56 17.34
N LYS A 48 3.59 -13.45 17.64
CA LYS A 48 2.95 -12.26 18.21
C LYS A 48 1.96 -11.64 17.23
N LEU A 49 2.34 -11.53 15.96
CA LEU A 49 1.46 -11.01 14.91
C LEU A 49 0.27 -11.94 14.66
N ALA A 50 0.46 -13.27 14.73
CA ALA A 50 -0.61 -14.25 14.64
C ALA A 50 -1.72 -14.00 15.68
N GLY A 51 -1.34 -13.64 16.91
CA GLY A 51 -2.28 -13.24 17.96
C GLY A 51 -3.06 -11.95 17.68
N GLN A 52 -2.67 -11.17 16.67
CA GLN A 52 -3.31 -9.90 16.28
C GLN A 52 -4.24 -10.03 15.06
N LEU A 53 -4.23 -11.17 14.36
CA LEU A 53 -4.97 -11.35 13.10
C LEU A 53 -6.49 -11.13 13.26
N ASP A 54 -7.08 -11.52 14.37
CA ASP A 54 -8.51 -11.29 14.61
C ASP A 54 -8.82 -9.80 14.79
N GLY A 55 -7.93 -9.05 15.42
CA GLY A 55 -8.04 -7.58 15.51
C GLY A 55 -7.88 -6.89 14.14
N ILE A 56 -6.98 -7.37 13.29
CA ILE A 56 -6.79 -6.90 11.92
C ILE A 56 -8.03 -7.22 11.07
N ARG A 57 -8.59 -8.41 11.21
CA ARG A 57 -9.86 -8.81 10.57
C ARG A 57 -11.03 -7.94 11.03
N ALA A 58 -11.13 -7.68 12.33
CA ALA A 58 -12.16 -6.82 12.90
C ALA A 58 -12.07 -5.37 12.40
N LEU A 59 -10.88 -4.91 12.01
CA LEU A 59 -10.67 -3.63 11.35
C LEU A 59 -11.14 -3.65 9.87
N GLY A 60 -11.50 -4.81 9.34
CA GLY A 60 -11.93 -5.01 7.96
C GLY A 60 -10.79 -5.29 6.98
N CYS A 61 -9.58 -5.56 7.46
CA CYS A 61 -8.46 -5.91 6.58
C CYS A 61 -8.48 -7.40 6.24
N ASN A 62 -8.24 -7.72 4.96
CA ASN A 62 -8.19 -9.09 4.43
C ASN A 62 -6.93 -9.36 3.58
N ALA A 63 -5.95 -8.47 3.66
CA ALA A 63 -4.61 -8.65 3.09
C ALA A 63 -3.57 -7.98 3.99
N LEU A 64 -2.38 -8.58 4.08
CA LEU A 64 -1.21 -8.02 4.75
C LEU A 64 -0.16 -7.64 3.71
N LEU A 65 0.33 -6.39 3.78
CA LEU A 65 1.60 -6.01 3.19
C LEU A 65 2.63 -5.99 4.30
N ILE A 66 3.62 -6.90 4.23
CA ILE A 66 4.65 -7.01 5.27
C ILE A 66 5.97 -6.54 4.69
N GLY A 67 6.42 -5.35 5.12
CA GLY A 67 7.69 -4.75 4.72
C GLY A 67 8.88 -5.57 5.20
N PRO A 68 10.09 -5.39 4.61
CA PRO A 68 11.05 -6.44 4.30
C PRO A 68 11.23 -7.46 5.42
N ILE A 69 11.12 -8.74 5.07
CA ILE A 69 11.16 -9.86 6.03
C ILE A 69 12.32 -10.84 5.77
N PHE A 70 13.17 -10.54 4.80
CA PHE A 70 14.32 -11.40 4.49
C PHE A 70 15.57 -10.91 5.19
N GLU A 71 16.54 -11.81 5.41
CA GLU A 71 17.74 -11.54 6.18
C GLU A 71 18.45 -10.28 5.68
N SER A 72 18.74 -9.35 6.59
CA SER A 72 19.28 -8.03 6.30
C SER A 72 20.28 -7.56 7.34
N THR A 73 21.12 -6.59 7.00
CA THR A 73 22.11 -6.04 7.93
C THR A 73 21.46 -5.13 8.97
N ALA A 74 20.49 -4.27 8.55
CA ALA A 74 19.91 -3.28 9.44
C ALA A 74 18.40 -3.11 9.27
N HIS A 75 17.97 -2.43 8.20
CA HIS A 75 16.59 -1.94 8.07
C HIS A 75 15.70 -2.79 7.15
N GLY A 76 16.16 -3.96 6.74
CA GLY A 76 15.38 -4.86 5.89
C GLY A 76 15.56 -4.61 4.39
N TYR A 77 15.77 -3.36 3.98
CA TYR A 77 16.03 -3.03 2.56
C TYR A 77 17.49 -3.27 2.16
N ASP A 78 18.39 -3.49 3.09
CA ASP A 78 19.77 -3.91 2.90
C ASP A 78 19.92 -5.43 2.97
N THR A 79 19.21 -6.13 2.07
CA THR A 79 19.08 -7.59 2.02
C THR A 79 20.44 -8.29 1.93
N VAL A 80 20.63 -9.32 2.75
CA VAL A 80 21.84 -10.16 2.81
C VAL A 80 21.58 -11.57 2.29
N ASP A 81 20.34 -12.06 2.44
CA ASP A 81 19.92 -13.37 1.98
C ASP A 81 18.43 -13.39 1.66
N TYR A 82 18.08 -13.78 0.43
CA TYR A 82 16.69 -13.88 -0.03
C TYR A 82 16.02 -15.21 0.33
N TYR A 83 16.80 -16.21 0.74
CA TYR A 83 16.29 -17.57 1.00
C TYR A 83 15.96 -17.79 2.47
N HIS A 84 16.41 -16.89 3.35
CA HIS A 84 16.15 -16.95 4.79
C HIS A 84 15.34 -15.75 5.26
N VAL A 85 14.34 -16.05 6.07
CA VAL A 85 13.59 -15.04 6.80
C VAL A 85 14.48 -14.39 7.85
N GLU A 86 14.35 -13.08 8.01
CA GLU A 86 15.08 -12.24 8.97
C GLU A 86 15.02 -12.85 10.38
N ARG A 87 16.17 -13.23 10.92
CA ARG A 87 16.23 -13.91 12.23
C ARG A 87 15.70 -13.09 13.38
N ARG A 88 15.78 -11.76 13.33
CA ARG A 88 15.18 -10.87 14.33
C ARG A 88 13.66 -10.96 14.38
N LEU A 89 13.02 -11.42 13.29
CA LEU A 89 11.57 -11.64 13.18
C LEU A 89 11.17 -13.09 13.44
N GLY A 90 12.02 -14.04 12.99
CA GLY A 90 11.70 -15.46 13.07
C GLY A 90 12.62 -16.33 12.24
N ASN A 91 12.03 -17.28 11.53
CA ASN A 91 12.69 -18.14 10.54
C ASN A 91 11.68 -18.62 9.49
N ASN A 92 12.14 -19.36 8.49
CA ASN A 92 11.31 -19.86 7.39
C ASN A 92 10.10 -20.67 7.89
N GLU A 93 10.28 -21.55 8.86
CA GLU A 93 9.20 -22.40 9.38
C GLU A 93 8.12 -21.60 10.10
N ARG A 94 8.53 -20.61 10.89
CA ARG A 94 7.59 -19.70 11.59
C ARG A 94 6.81 -18.84 10.60
N PHE A 95 7.47 -18.31 9.58
CA PHE A 95 6.78 -17.52 8.55
C PHE A 95 5.82 -18.38 7.71
N LYS A 96 6.25 -19.62 7.32
CA LYS A 96 5.37 -20.57 6.65
C LYS A 96 4.13 -20.91 7.47
N ALA A 97 4.29 -21.15 8.78
CA ALA A 97 3.18 -21.40 9.70
C ALA A 97 2.26 -20.17 9.81
N PHE A 98 2.82 -18.97 9.87
CA PHE A 98 2.09 -17.72 9.89
C PHE A 98 1.25 -17.52 8.61
N CYS A 99 1.82 -17.75 7.42
CA CYS A 99 1.08 -17.66 6.16
C CYS A 99 -0.13 -18.60 6.13
N ARG A 100 0.04 -19.85 6.58
CA ARG A 100 -1.10 -20.81 6.69
C ARG A 100 -2.20 -20.27 7.59
N LEU A 101 -1.84 -19.75 8.75
CA LEU A 101 -2.83 -19.18 9.68
C LEU A 101 -3.54 -17.93 9.08
N CYS A 102 -2.83 -17.10 8.32
CA CYS A 102 -3.44 -16.00 7.58
C CYS A 102 -4.49 -16.52 6.60
N HIS A 103 -4.16 -17.55 5.81
CA HIS A 103 -5.09 -18.15 4.85
C HIS A 103 -6.32 -18.78 5.52
N GLU A 104 -6.15 -19.48 6.64
CA GLU A 104 -7.27 -20.00 7.44
C GLU A 104 -8.23 -18.90 7.90
N LYS A 105 -7.72 -17.68 8.06
CA LYS A 105 -8.51 -16.48 8.39
C LYS A 105 -8.96 -15.66 7.19
N GLY A 106 -8.71 -16.13 5.95
CA GLY A 106 -9.04 -15.42 4.71
C GLY A 106 -8.22 -14.13 4.51
N ILE A 107 -6.98 -14.11 4.96
CA ILE A 107 -6.05 -12.99 4.83
C ILE A 107 -4.96 -13.36 3.82
N ALA A 108 -4.84 -12.59 2.75
CA ALA A 108 -3.74 -12.71 1.79
C ALA A 108 -2.42 -12.15 2.37
N VAL A 109 -1.30 -12.75 2.00
CA VAL A 109 0.04 -12.35 2.48
C VAL A 109 0.90 -11.88 1.32
N VAL A 110 1.35 -10.62 1.38
CA VAL A 110 2.17 -9.96 0.35
C VAL A 110 3.42 -9.39 1.03
N PRO A 111 4.56 -10.06 0.97
CA PRO A 111 5.82 -9.52 1.47
C PRO A 111 6.44 -8.50 0.52
N ASP A 112 7.32 -7.67 1.09
CA ASP A 112 8.15 -6.72 0.35
C ASP A 112 9.38 -7.43 -0.26
N ALA A 113 9.68 -7.16 -1.52
CA ALA A 113 10.77 -7.74 -2.27
C ALA A 113 11.74 -6.66 -2.78
N VAL A 114 12.98 -6.71 -2.32
CA VAL A 114 14.03 -5.74 -2.64
C VAL A 114 14.93 -6.30 -3.72
N PHE A 115 14.66 -6.02 -5.00
CA PHE A 115 15.42 -6.58 -6.12
C PHE A 115 16.33 -5.59 -6.83
N ASN A 116 16.18 -4.29 -6.55
CA ASN A 116 17.04 -3.29 -7.17
C ASN A 116 18.47 -3.29 -6.60
N HIS A 117 18.64 -3.66 -5.34
CA HIS A 117 19.92 -3.59 -4.63
C HIS A 117 20.03 -4.65 -3.55
N THR A 118 21.23 -4.84 -3.02
CA THR A 118 21.50 -5.65 -1.82
C THR A 118 22.26 -4.83 -0.79
N GLY A 119 22.29 -5.33 0.44
CA GLY A 119 23.24 -4.87 1.46
C GLY A 119 24.67 -5.26 1.09
N ARG A 120 25.64 -4.58 1.73
CA ARG A 120 27.07 -4.87 1.55
C ARG A 120 27.49 -6.21 2.13
N ASP A 121 26.71 -6.77 3.04
CA ASP A 121 26.96 -8.09 3.64
C ASP A 121 26.43 -9.25 2.79
N PHE A 122 25.81 -8.98 1.63
CA PHE A 122 25.38 -10.00 0.69
C PHE A 122 26.58 -10.79 0.15
N PHE A 123 26.47 -12.12 0.06
CA PHE A 123 27.58 -13.01 -0.23
C PHE A 123 28.35 -12.64 -1.51
N ALA A 124 27.66 -12.28 -2.57
CA ALA A 124 28.29 -11.94 -3.85
C ALA A 124 29.09 -10.62 -3.75
N PHE A 125 28.60 -9.63 -2.98
CA PHE A 125 29.36 -8.39 -2.77
C PHE A 125 30.57 -8.60 -1.87
N LYS A 126 30.44 -9.42 -0.81
CA LYS A 126 31.60 -9.82 0.02
C LYS A 126 32.68 -10.54 -0.77
N ASP A 127 32.31 -11.42 -1.71
CA ASP A 127 33.29 -12.07 -2.57
C ASP A 127 34.03 -11.05 -3.44
N ILE A 128 33.34 -10.04 -3.98
CA ILE A 128 34.00 -8.96 -4.74
C ILE A 128 34.92 -8.12 -3.84
N GLN A 129 34.51 -7.82 -2.60
CA GLN A 129 35.37 -7.12 -1.65
C GLN A 129 36.69 -7.89 -1.36
N TRP A 130 36.59 -9.23 -1.32
CA TRP A 130 37.74 -10.07 -1.04
C TRP A 130 38.59 -10.36 -2.27
N GLN A 131 37.98 -10.74 -3.41
CA GLN A 131 38.69 -11.17 -4.61
C GLN A 131 38.93 -10.06 -5.65
N GLY A 132 38.28 -8.92 -5.49
CA GLY A 132 38.37 -7.79 -6.42
C GLY A 132 37.95 -8.18 -7.83
N TYR A 133 38.75 -7.84 -8.82
CA TYR A 133 38.50 -8.10 -10.22
C TYR A 133 38.39 -9.62 -10.56
N ASN A 134 38.98 -10.50 -9.74
CA ASN A 134 38.93 -11.94 -9.92
C ASN A 134 37.63 -12.61 -9.43
N SER A 135 36.74 -11.85 -8.78
CA SER A 135 35.43 -12.36 -8.32
C SER A 135 34.58 -12.83 -9.48
N GLY A 136 33.96 -13.99 -9.33
CA GLY A 136 32.95 -14.53 -10.24
C GLY A 136 31.64 -13.75 -10.23
N TYR A 137 31.44 -12.86 -9.24
CA TYR A 137 30.22 -12.07 -9.06
C TYR A 137 30.33 -10.63 -9.53
N LYS A 138 31.43 -10.22 -10.14
CA LYS A 138 31.64 -8.82 -10.57
C LYS A 138 30.54 -8.30 -11.50
N ASP A 139 29.96 -9.16 -12.35
CA ASP A 139 28.90 -8.81 -13.30
C ASP A 139 27.48 -8.80 -12.67
N TRP A 140 27.40 -9.16 -11.36
CA TRP A 140 26.13 -9.12 -10.61
C TRP A 140 25.72 -7.72 -10.21
N TYR A 141 26.66 -6.78 -10.18
CA TYR A 141 26.41 -5.39 -9.74
C TYR A 141 26.61 -4.40 -10.88
N ALA A 142 25.89 -3.30 -10.80
CA ALA A 142 25.94 -2.25 -11.81
C ALA A 142 27.17 -1.35 -11.58
N ASN A 143 27.84 -1.00 -12.70
CA ASN A 143 28.85 0.04 -12.74
C ASN A 143 30.01 -0.13 -11.75
N LEU A 144 30.52 -1.35 -11.60
CA LEU A 144 31.76 -1.60 -10.86
C LEU A 144 32.96 -0.96 -11.59
N ASP A 145 33.74 -0.16 -10.86
CA ASP A 145 34.94 0.50 -11.37
C ASP A 145 36.16 0.15 -10.48
N PHE A 146 36.97 -0.79 -10.94
CA PHE A 146 38.17 -1.24 -10.23
C PHE A 146 39.37 -0.27 -10.34
N SER A 147 39.23 0.82 -11.10
CA SER A 147 40.24 1.89 -11.17
C SER A 147 40.09 2.95 -10.06
N ARG A 148 38.98 2.93 -9.32
CA ARG A 148 38.62 3.94 -8.30
C ARG A 148 38.32 3.26 -6.98
N ARG A 149 38.44 3.99 -5.88
CA ARG A 149 38.04 3.52 -4.55
C ARG A 149 36.66 4.08 -4.19
N SER A 150 35.86 3.27 -3.47
CA SER A 150 34.59 3.73 -2.93
C SER A 150 34.80 4.67 -1.72
N ALA A 151 33.76 5.46 -1.41
CA ALA A 151 33.72 6.26 -0.20
C ALA A 151 33.70 5.41 1.09
N GLN A 152 33.30 4.14 1.00
CA GLN A 152 33.30 3.16 2.09
C GLN A 152 34.66 2.45 2.28
N GLY A 153 35.67 2.79 1.45
CA GLY A 153 37.02 2.25 1.57
C GLY A 153 37.30 0.98 0.75
N ASP A 154 36.38 0.52 -0.07
CA ASP A 154 36.59 -0.60 -0.99
C ASP A 154 37.66 -0.27 -2.04
N CYS A 155 38.36 -1.27 -2.55
CA CYS A 155 39.37 -1.12 -3.61
C CYS A 155 38.76 -0.89 -5.01
N PHE A 156 37.46 -0.74 -5.13
CA PHE A 156 36.69 -0.45 -6.33
C PHE A 156 35.54 0.49 -5.98
N ASP A 157 34.99 1.19 -6.96
CA ASP A 157 33.74 1.97 -6.81
C ASP A 157 32.58 1.23 -7.49
N TYR A 158 31.33 1.62 -7.16
CA TYR A 158 30.11 0.96 -7.62
C TYR A 158 28.91 1.90 -7.53
N GLU A 159 27.81 1.56 -8.19
CA GLU A 159 26.54 2.28 -8.08
C GLU A 159 25.78 1.82 -6.84
N GLY A 160 25.34 2.78 -6.03
CA GLY A 160 24.37 2.56 -4.94
C GLY A 160 23.01 3.15 -5.31
N TRP A 161 21.93 2.58 -4.72
CA TRP A 161 20.58 3.11 -4.91
C TRP A 161 20.50 4.55 -4.38
N ALA A 162 20.02 5.48 -5.23
CA ALA A 162 19.91 6.91 -4.91
C ALA A 162 21.21 7.51 -4.30
N GLY A 163 22.38 6.99 -4.67
CA GLY A 163 23.68 7.42 -4.16
C GLY A 163 24.07 6.80 -2.82
N CYS A 164 23.22 6.01 -2.18
CA CYS A 164 23.52 5.28 -0.96
C CYS A 164 24.42 4.08 -1.25
N LYS A 165 25.68 4.14 -0.82
CA LYS A 165 26.66 3.08 -1.07
C LYS A 165 26.43 1.82 -0.20
N ASP A 166 25.61 1.87 0.82
CA ASP A 166 25.23 0.71 1.62
C ASP A 166 24.17 -0.15 0.94
N LEU A 167 23.52 0.37 -0.11
CA LEU A 167 22.52 -0.29 -0.93
C LEU A 167 23.08 -0.50 -2.35
N VAL A 168 23.81 -1.60 -2.52
CA VAL A 168 24.61 -1.86 -3.75
C VAL A 168 23.72 -2.31 -4.89
N LYS A 169 23.68 -1.56 -5.98
CA LYS A 169 22.76 -1.78 -7.10
C LYS A 169 23.08 -3.07 -7.86
N LEU A 170 22.10 -3.96 -7.93
CA LEU A 170 22.17 -5.20 -8.71
C LEU A 170 22.04 -4.95 -10.22
N ASN A 171 22.71 -5.75 -10.99
CA ASN A 171 22.50 -5.89 -12.43
C ASN A 171 21.41 -6.95 -12.69
N VAL A 172 20.15 -6.58 -12.55
CA VAL A 172 19.00 -7.49 -12.76
C VAL A 172 18.86 -7.98 -14.21
N ASN A 173 19.64 -7.45 -15.16
CA ASN A 173 19.72 -7.98 -16.53
C ASN A 173 20.70 -9.16 -16.65
N ASN A 174 21.55 -9.39 -15.66
CA ASN A 174 22.42 -10.56 -15.60
C ASN A 174 21.58 -11.82 -15.37
N GLY A 175 21.83 -12.88 -16.16
CA GLY A 175 21.09 -14.13 -16.09
C GLY A 175 21.21 -14.84 -14.75
N ALA A 176 22.42 -14.89 -14.16
CA ALA A 176 22.67 -15.54 -12.88
C ALA A 176 22.01 -14.76 -11.71
N VAL A 177 21.97 -13.43 -11.77
CA VAL A 177 21.23 -12.62 -10.81
C VAL A 177 19.74 -12.94 -10.87
N ARG A 178 19.15 -13.00 -12.07
CA ARG A 178 17.74 -13.36 -12.25
C ARG A 178 17.45 -14.77 -11.76
N GLU A 179 18.29 -15.72 -12.08
CA GLU A 179 18.14 -17.12 -11.61
C GLU A 179 18.14 -17.19 -10.09
N HIS A 180 19.05 -16.49 -9.43
CA HIS A 180 19.11 -16.42 -7.97
C HIS A 180 17.84 -15.78 -7.37
N LEU A 181 17.41 -14.63 -7.87
CA LEU A 181 16.21 -13.93 -7.38
C LEU A 181 14.93 -14.74 -7.65
N PHE A 182 14.79 -15.33 -8.84
CA PHE A 182 13.61 -16.13 -9.19
C PHE A 182 13.58 -17.46 -8.41
N GLY A 183 14.74 -18.04 -8.09
CA GLY A 183 14.84 -19.18 -7.18
C GLY A 183 14.29 -18.84 -5.79
N ALA A 184 14.61 -17.67 -5.26
CA ALA A 184 14.05 -17.21 -3.99
C ALA A 184 12.54 -17.00 -4.09
N VAL A 185 12.04 -16.31 -5.14
CA VAL A 185 10.60 -16.13 -5.37
C VAL A 185 9.86 -17.45 -5.49
N LYS A 186 10.44 -18.44 -6.16
CA LYS A 186 9.88 -19.80 -6.25
C LYS A 186 9.70 -20.41 -4.86
N LEU A 187 10.73 -20.33 -4.01
CA LEU A 187 10.67 -20.81 -2.62
C LEU A 187 9.55 -20.09 -1.85
N TRP A 188 9.42 -18.76 -2.00
CA TRP A 188 8.40 -18.01 -1.30
C TRP A 188 6.97 -18.39 -1.72
N ILE A 189 6.76 -18.64 -3.02
CA ILE A 189 5.46 -19.07 -3.56
C ILE A 189 5.16 -20.51 -3.13
N GLU A 190 6.08 -21.45 -3.38
CA GLU A 190 5.82 -22.89 -3.21
C GLU A 190 5.87 -23.32 -1.73
N GLU A 191 6.80 -22.76 -0.94
CA GLU A 191 7.00 -23.20 0.44
C GLU A 191 6.25 -22.32 1.45
N PHE A 192 6.29 -20.98 1.29
CA PHE A 192 5.59 -20.10 2.23
C PHE A 192 4.14 -19.87 1.84
N GLY A 193 3.81 -20.04 0.55
CA GLY A 193 2.45 -19.90 0.05
C GLY A 193 1.98 -18.45 -0.09
N ILE A 194 2.89 -17.49 -0.27
CA ILE A 194 2.54 -16.07 -0.40
C ILE A 194 1.60 -15.81 -1.59
N ASP A 195 0.82 -14.72 -1.53
CA ASP A 195 -0.22 -14.39 -2.51
C ASP A 195 0.18 -13.29 -3.50
N GLY A 196 1.27 -12.61 -3.22
CA GLY A 196 1.79 -11.54 -4.07
C GLY A 196 3.11 -10.99 -3.56
N LEU A 197 3.61 -9.96 -4.24
CA LEU A 197 4.81 -9.20 -3.83
C LEU A 197 4.58 -7.70 -4.01
N ARG A 198 5.09 -6.92 -3.08
CA ARG A 198 5.40 -5.50 -3.30
C ARG A 198 6.86 -5.40 -3.71
N LEU A 199 7.11 -4.79 -4.86
CA LEU A 199 8.47 -4.57 -5.37
C LEU A 199 8.97 -3.20 -4.93
N ASP A 200 9.99 -3.20 -4.09
CA ASP A 200 10.70 -2.00 -3.69
C ASP A 200 11.35 -1.31 -4.88
N ALA A 201 11.30 0.03 -4.92
CA ALA A 201 11.91 0.85 -5.96
C ALA A 201 11.63 0.35 -7.40
N ALA A 202 10.39 -0.07 -7.68
CA ALA A 202 10.02 -0.66 -8.97
C ALA A 202 10.16 0.31 -10.15
N ASP A 203 10.15 1.62 -9.89
CA ASP A 203 10.34 2.66 -10.90
C ASP A 203 11.76 2.66 -11.51
N VAL A 204 12.76 2.14 -10.81
CA VAL A 204 14.14 2.02 -11.29
C VAL A 204 14.53 0.60 -11.74
N LEU A 205 13.64 -0.38 -11.60
CA LEU A 205 13.83 -1.72 -12.14
C LEU A 205 13.61 -1.72 -13.67
N SER A 206 14.41 -2.52 -14.39
CA SER A 206 14.22 -2.64 -15.83
C SER A 206 12.86 -3.27 -16.15
N LYS A 207 12.15 -2.71 -17.13
CA LYS A 207 10.84 -3.22 -17.56
C LYS A 207 10.91 -4.67 -18.04
N HIS A 208 12.04 -5.04 -18.66
CA HIS A 208 12.30 -6.42 -19.08
C HIS A 208 12.39 -7.39 -17.88
N PHE A 209 13.02 -6.96 -16.77
CA PHE A 209 13.05 -7.75 -15.53
C PHE A 209 11.63 -7.92 -14.95
N LEU A 210 10.85 -6.82 -14.92
CA LEU A 210 9.47 -6.86 -14.42
C LEU A 210 8.57 -7.77 -15.26
N ASP A 211 8.70 -7.76 -16.60
CA ASP A 211 7.96 -8.65 -17.50
C ASP A 211 8.33 -10.11 -17.28
N ALA A 212 9.64 -10.41 -17.13
CA ALA A 212 10.12 -11.75 -16.86
C ALA A 212 9.66 -12.26 -15.47
N LEU A 213 9.72 -11.40 -14.44
CA LEU A 213 9.24 -11.71 -13.10
C LEU A 213 7.74 -11.98 -13.08
N GLY A 214 6.94 -11.13 -13.72
CA GLY A 214 5.50 -11.31 -13.79
C GLY A 214 5.10 -12.61 -14.49
N SER A 215 5.75 -12.93 -15.62
CA SER A 215 5.55 -14.20 -16.32
C SER A 215 5.95 -15.40 -15.46
N PHE A 216 7.08 -15.31 -14.77
CA PHE A 216 7.57 -16.38 -13.90
C PHE A 216 6.61 -16.62 -12.71
N CYS A 217 6.21 -15.57 -11.99
CA CYS A 217 5.30 -15.70 -10.86
C CYS A 217 3.96 -16.34 -11.26
N ARG A 218 3.37 -15.87 -12.36
CA ARG A 218 2.07 -16.39 -12.83
C ARG A 218 2.17 -17.81 -13.41
N SER A 219 3.34 -18.25 -13.85
CA SER A 219 3.55 -19.65 -14.22
C SER A 219 3.51 -20.60 -13.01
N LEU A 220 3.87 -20.11 -11.81
CA LEU A 220 3.80 -20.87 -10.55
C LEU A 220 2.43 -20.76 -9.87
N LYS A 221 1.86 -19.54 -9.85
CA LYS A 221 0.57 -19.24 -9.24
C LYS A 221 -0.18 -18.24 -10.14
N PRO A 222 -1.19 -18.66 -10.92
CA PRO A 222 -1.85 -17.82 -11.93
C PRO A 222 -2.46 -16.53 -11.40
N ASP A 223 -2.94 -16.52 -10.17
CA ASP A 223 -3.54 -15.40 -9.45
C ASP A 223 -2.54 -14.65 -8.54
N PHE A 224 -1.23 -14.83 -8.80
CA PHE A 224 -0.19 -14.14 -8.02
C PHE A 224 -0.17 -12.64 -8.32
N TRP A 225 -0.38 -11.83 -7.28
CA TRP A 225 -0.50 -10.39 -7.39
C TRP A 225 0.86 -9.68 -7.29
N LEU A 226 1.12 -8.74 -8.18
CA LEU A 226 2.34 -7.94 -8.20
C LEU A 226 2.03 -6.45 -8.10
N MET A 227 2.59 -5.80 -7.09
CA MET A 227 2.52 -4.36 -6.90
C MET A 227 3.92 -3.75 -6.87
N GLY A 228 4.12 -2.65 -7.58
CA GLY A 228 5.38 -1.91 -7.58
C GLY A 228 5.31 -0.62 -6.79
N GLU A 229 6.37 -0.30 -6.06
CA GLU A 229 6.55 1.05 -5.58
C GLU A 229 6.99 1.95 -6.75
N VAL A 230 6.13 2.91 -7.09
CA VAL A 230 6.39 3.92 -8.13
C VAL A 230 5.98 5.27 -7.57
N VAL A 231 6.97 6.13 -7.34
CA VAL A 231 6.74 7.45 -6.72
C VAL A 231 6.31 8.47 -7.77
N HIS A 232 6.94 8.47 -8.95
CA HIS A 232 6.73 9.46 -9.99
C HIS A 232 6.53 8.82 -11.37
N GLY A 233 5.95 9.59 -12.29
CA GLY A 233 5.80 9.18 -13.68
C GLY A 233 4.38 8.77 -14.07
N ASN A 234 4.26 8.18 -15.24
CA ASN A 234 3.01 7.66 -15.77
C ASN A 234 2.84 6.20 -15.34
N TYR A 235 1.98 5.93 -14.38
CA TYR A 235 1.78 4.60 -13.79
C TYR A 235 1.37 3.53 -14.81
N SER A 236 0.74 3.91 -15.94
CA SER A 236 0.40 2.95 -16.99
C SER A 236 1.62 2.32 -17.67
N GLU A 237 2.82 2.89 -17.50
CA GLU A 237 4.04 2.25 -17.98
C GLU A 237 4.39 0.97 -17.24
N TRP A 238 3.95 0.84 -15.99
CA TRP A 238 4.16 -0.35 -15.17
C TRP A 238 2.97 -1.30 -15.18
N THR A 239 1.72 -0.79 -15.30
CA THR A 239 0.49 -1.60 -15.21
C THR A 239 -0.09 -2.00 -16.57
N ARG A 240 0.14 -1.22 -17.64
CA ARG A 240 -0.53 -1.37 -18.95
C ARG A 240 -0.28 -2.70 -19.67
N SER A 241 0.87 -3.31 -19.49
CA SER A 241 1.25 -4.55 -20.19
C SER A 241 0.99 -5.81 -19.36
N GLY A 242 0.29 -5.71 -18.25
CA GLY A 242 0.10 -6.82 -17.32
C GLY A 242 1.36 -7.28 -16.60
N ARG A 243 2.42 -6.46 -16.60
CA ARG A 243 3.65 -6.77 -15.85
C ARG A 243 3.42 -6.69 -14.35
N LEU A 244 2.84 -5.57 -13.88
CA LEU A 244 2.37 -5.38 -12.51
C LEU A 244 0.86 -5.19 -12.52
N ASP A 245 0.19 -5.71 -11.52
CA ASP A 245 -1.26 -5.56 -11.34
C ASP A 245 -1.62 -4.20 -10.72
N SER A 246 -0.69 -3.63 -9.94
CA SER A 246 -0.85 -2.37 -9.24
C SER A 246 0.48 -1.63 -9.06
N VAL A 247 0.39 -0.35 -8.75
CA VAL A 247 1.49 0.46 -8.23
C VAL A 247 0.98 1.38 -7.13
N THR A 248 1.90 1.87 -6.28
CA THR A 248 1.60 2.85 -5.24
C THR A 248 1.11 4.17 -5.82
N ASN A 249 -0.01 4.69 -5.31
CA ASN A 249 -0.61 5.94 -5.79
C ASN A 249 -0.18 7.14 -4.94
N TYR A 250 1.04 7.61 -5.13
CA TYR A 250 1.57 8.79 -4.44
C TYR A 250 0.86 10.09 -4.84
N GLN A 251 0.24 10.14 -6.02
CA GLN A 251 -0.49 11.31 -6.49
C GLN A 251 -1.78 11.49 -5.68
N ILE A 252 -2.55 10.42 -5.49
CA ILE A 252 -3.75 10.45 -4.63
C ILE A 252 -3.36 10.57 -3.16
N TYR A 253 -2.29 9.90 -2.68
CA TYR A 253 -1.79 10.10 -1.33
C TYR A 253 -1.61 11.58 -1.00
N LYS A 254 -0.90 12.33 -1.86
CA LYS A 254 -0.68 13.76 -1.67
C LYS A 254 -1.99 14.54 -1.68
N ALA A 255 -2.87 14.28 -2.65
CA ALA A 255 -4.12 14.99 -2.80
C ALA A 255 -5.09 14.75 -1.62
N LEU A 256 -5.09 13.56 -1.01
CA LEU A 256 -5.98 13.21 0.10
C LEU A 256 -5.76 14.07 1.34
N TRP A 257 -4.51 14.26 1.76
CA TRP A 257 -4.26 15.08 2.96
C TRP A 257 -4.19 16.58 2.65
N SER A 258 -3.64 16.97 1.49
CA SER A 258 -3.49 18.39 1.16
C SER A 258 -4.82 19.09 0.89
N CYS A 259 -5.76 18.41 0.21
CA CYS A 259 -7.07 19.00 -0.06
C CYS A 259 -7.85 19.31 1.22
N LEU A 260 -7.68 18.52 2.27
CA LEU A 260 -8.28 18.74 3.59
C LEU A 260 -7.57 19.88 4.34
N ASN A 261 -6.23 19.93 4.28
CA ASN A 261 -5.43 20.99 4.91
C ASN A 261 -5.69 22.36 4.30
N ASP A 262 -5.76 22.42 2.98
CA ASP A 262 -5.92 23.67 2.22
C ASP A 262 -7.40 24.05 2.04
N GLN A 263 -8.33 23.23 2.56
CA GLN A 263 -9.77 23.40 2.37
C GLN A 263 -10.13 23.56 0.87
N ASN A 264 -9.47 22.75 0.03
CA ASN A 264 -9.56 22.84 -1.43
C ASN A 264 -9.71 21.44 -2.06
N LEU A 265 -10.95 20.93 -2.12
CA LEU A 265 -11.27 19.62 -2.68
C LEU A 265 -11.11 19.55 -4.20
N TRP A 266 -10.88 20.67 -4.90
CA TRP A 266 -10.59 20.69 -6.33
C TRP A 266 -9.32 19.90 -6.67
N GLU A 267 -8.32 19.88 -5.79
CA GLU A 267 -7.10 19.13 -6.00
C GLU A 267 -7.38 17.62 -6.08
N LEU A 268 -8.15 17.09 -5.13
CA LEU A 268 -8.53 15.67 -5.13
C LEU A 268 -9.42 15.35 -6.33
N SER A 269 -10.44 16.17 -6.58
CA SER A 269 -11.36 16.00 -7.71
C SER A 269 -10.62 15.99 -9.05
N TYR A 270 -9.67 16.91 -9.26
CA TYR A 270 -8.85 16.97 -10.47
C TYR A 270 -8.01 15.69 -10.66
N ASN A 271 -7.36 15.20 -9.59
CA ASN A 271 -6.58 13.97 -9.68
C ASN A 271 -7.47 12.75 -9.96
N LEU A 272 -8.62 12.65 -9.30
CA LEU A 272 -9.57 11.55 -9.55
C LEU A 272 -10.12 11.57 -10.98
N ASP A 273 -10.47 12.76 -11.51
CA ASP A 273 -10.94 12.88 -12.90
C ASP A 273 -9.83 12.52 -13.89
N ARG A 274 -8.60 13.00 -13.68
CA ARG A 274 -7.45 12.66 -14.52
C ARG A 274 -7.12 11.17 -14.51
N GLU A 275 -7.23 10.52 -13.36
CA GLU A 275 -6.84 9.12 -13.20
C GLU A 275 -7.94 8.15 -13.59
N TYR A 276 -9.18 8.43 -13.16
CA TYR A 276 -10.27 7.46 -13.19
C TYR A 276 -11.53 7.89 -13.94
N ASN A 277 -11.52 9.08 -14.57
CA ASN A 277 -12.67 9.48 -15.39
C ASN A 277 -13.05 8.34 -16.35
N ARG A 278 -14.32 7.99 -16.38
CA ARG A 278 -14.85 6.86 -17.14
C ARG A 278 -14.44 6.85 -18.62
N GLU A 279 -14.33 8.02 -19.24
CA GLU A 279 -14.02 8.14 -20.68
C GLU A 279 -12.54 8.33 -20.94
N ARG A 280 -11.88 9.21 -20.20
CA ARG A 280 -10.53 9.71 -20.47
C ARG A 280 -9.51 9.44 -19.36
N GLY A 281 -9.89 8.79 -18.28
CA GLY A 281 -8.99 8.54 -17.14
C GLY A 281 -7.77 7.73 -17.55
N MET A 282 -6.59 8.21 -17.17
CA MET A 282 -5.31 7.59 -17.54
C MET A 282 -5.16 6.17 -16.97
N TYR A 283 -5.74 5.91 -15.80
CA TYR A 283 -5.61 4.67 -15.05
C TYR A 283 -6.95 3.96 -14.81
N LYS A 284 -8.00 4.30 -15.59
CA LYS A 284 -9.34 3.72 -15.44
C LYS A 284 -9.38 2.19 -15.54
N GLU A 285 -8.40 1.62 -16.23
CA GLU A 285 -8.23 0.16 -16.38
C GLU A 285 -7.27 -0.45 -15.36
N SER A 286 -6.70 0.36 -14.45
CA SER A 286 -5.76 -0.09 -13.42
C SER A 286 -6.40 0.00 -12.04
N THR A 287 -5.97 -0.87 -11.12
CA THR A 287 -6.37 -0.80 -9.71
C THR A 287 -5.15 -0.41 -8.89
N LEU A 288 -5.01 0.88 -8.58
CA LEU A 288 -3.84 1.41 -7.90
C LEU A 288 -3.95 1.21 -6.37
N TYR A 289 -2.80 1.04 -5.72
CA TYR A 289 -2.71 0.89 -4.27
C TYR A 289 -2.69 2.26 -3.59
N ASN A 290 -3.77 2.57 -2.88
CA ASN A 290 -3.99 3.85 -2.19
C ASN A 290 -3.65 3.74 -0.71
N PHE A 291 -3.04 4.79 -0.18
CA PHE A 291 -2.68 4.90 1.24
C PHE A 291 -2.77 6.35 1.70
N VAL A 292 -2.86 6.56 2.99
CA VAL A 292 -2.83 7.89 3.65
C VAL A 292 -1.54 8.12 4.43
N ASP A 293 -0.84 7.04 4.72
CA ASP A 293 0.53 7.02 5.26
C ASP A 293 1.18 5.65 5.01
N ASN A 294 2.50 5.60 5.18
CA ASN A 294 3.31 4.39 5.12
C ASN A 294 4.63 4.59 5.91
N HIS A 295 5.57 3.66 5.75
CA HIS A 295 6.86 3.68 6.46
C HIS A 295 7.85 4.76 5.97
N ASP A 296 7.54 5.51 4.90
CA ASP A 296 8.42 6.51 4.26
C ASP A 296 7.86 7.92 4.25
N VAL A 297 6.60 8.10 4.65
CA VAL A 297 5.94 9.41 4.69
C VAL A 297 5.36 9.70 6.07
N ASN A 298 5.01 10.98 6.32
CA ASN A 298 4.40 11.38 7.58
C ASN A 298 3.17 10.54 7.90
N ARG A 299 3.01 10.18 9.17
CA ARG A 299 1.80 9.53 9.67
C ARG A 299 0.56 10.37 9.37
N ALA A 300 -0.58 9.73 9.07
CA ALA A 300 -1.80 10.37 8.64
C ALA A 300 -2.23 11.55 9.54
N VAL A 301 -2.24 11.34 10.85
CA VAL A 301 -2.60 12.38 11.82
C VAL A 301 -1.54 13.48 11.95
N SER A 302 -0.28 13.21 11.59
CA SER A 302 0.78 14.22 11.57
C SER A 302 0.81 15.01 10.25
N ALA A 303 0.24 14.48 9.18
CA ALA A 303 0.11 15.17 7.90
C ALA A 303 -1.06 16.17 7.90
N LEU A 304 -2.09 15.95 8.73
CA LEU A 304 -3.26 16.82 8.82
C LEU A 304 -3.02 18.01 9.76
N THR A 305 -3.47 19.21 9.36
CA THR A 305 -3.47 20.42 10.18
C THR A 305 -4.58 20.41 11.24
N SER A 306 -5.71 19.76 10.93
CA SER A 306 -6.87 19.60 11.81
C SER A 306 -7.25 18.10 11.92
N PRO A 307 -6.38 17.26 12.52
CA PRO A 307 -6.57 15.81 12.48
C PRO A 307 -7.83 15.34 13.21
N GLN A 308 -8.25 16.00 14.29
CA GLN A 308 -9.45 15.63 15.05
C GLN A 308 -10.72 15.69 14.20
N GLN A 309 -10.81 16.68 13.30
CA GLN A 309 -11.96 16.91 12.42
C GLN A 309 -11.85 16.13 11.11
N HIS A 310 -10.64 16.05 10.53
CA HIS A 310 -10.45 15.59 9.17
C HIS A 310 -10.02 14.14 9.02
N VAL A 311 -9.53 13.46 10.09
CA VAL A 311 -9.06 12.07 9.97
C VAL A 311 -10.19 11.11 9.55
N HIS A 312 -11.40 11.34 10.04
CA HIS A 312 -12.58 10.56 9.63
C HIS A 312 -12.86 10.74 8.12
N LEU A 313 -12.81 11.98 7.62
CA LEU A 313 -12.97 12.24 6.19
C LEU A 313 -11.84 11.65 5.36
N LEU A 314 -10.60 11.71 5.85
CA LEU A 314 -9.43 11.15 5.18
C LEU A 314 -9.62 9.65 4.91
N TYR A 315 -10.02 8.89 5.94
CA TYR A 315 -10.31 7.46 5.78
C TYR A 315 -11.59 7.20 4.98
N GLY A 316 -12.64 7.98 5.18
CA GLY A 316 -13.86 7.88 4.36
C GLY A 316 -13.56 8.04 2.87
N LEU A 317 -12.73 9.00 2.50
CA LEU A 317 -12.26 9.17 1.12
C LEU A 317 -11.40 8.00 0.68
N LEU A 318 -10.42 7.55 1.48
CA LEU A 318 -9.55 6.42 1.15
C LEU A 318 -10.35 5.17 0.77
N PHE A 319 -11.41 4.86 1.50
CA PHE A 319 -12.22 3.66 1.29
C PHE A 319 -13.25 3.78 0.16
N THR A 320 -13.59 5.00 -0.27
CA THR A 320 -14.65 5.22 -1.26
C THR A 320 -14.14 5.57 -2.66
N ILE A 321 -12.93 6.14 -2.78
CA ILE A 321 -12.32 6.42 -4.09
C ILE A 321 -11.89 5.12 -4.81
N PRO A 322 -11.67 5.15 -6.15
CA PRO A 322 -11.12 4.02 -6.89
C PRO A 322 -9.74 3.60 -6.39
N GLY A 323 -9.45 2.31 -6.41
CA GLY A 323 -8.16 1.73 -6.00
C GLY A 323 -8.27 0.78 -4.80
N ILE A 324 -7.17 0.27 -4.32
CA ILE A 324 -7.06 -0.68 -3.20
C ILE A 324 -6.60 0.09 -1.96
N PRO A 325 -7.42 0.23 -0.90
CA PRO A 325 -7.05 0.97 0.29
C PRO A 325 -6.08 0.19 1.17
N SER A 326 -5.19 0.92 1.82
CA SER A 326 -4.25 0.40 2.81
C SER A 326 -4.22 1.23 4.07
N ILE A 327 -4.17 0.56 5.20
CA ILE A 327 -3.99 1.13 6.53
C ILE A 327 -2.58 0.76 7.00
N TYR A 328 -1.78 1.73 7.36
CA TYR A 328 -0.46 1.48 7.92
C TYR A 328 -0.58 1.22 9.43
N TYR A 329 0.10 0.18 9.94
CA TYR A 329 0.00 -0.26 11.33
C TYR A 329 0.13 0.90 12.33
N GLY A 330 -0.75 0.94 13.31
CA GLY A 330 -0.78 1.99 14.34
C GLY A 330 -1.52 3.26 13.94
N SER A 331 -1.86 3.46 12.65
CA SER A 331 -2.62 4.64 12.20
C SER A 331 -4.06 4.60 12.68
N GLU A 332 -4.62 3.40 12.88
CA GLU A 332 -5.92 3.18 13.49
C GLU A 332 -5.98 3.61 14.97
N TYR A 333 -4.84 3.84 15.58
CA TYR A 333 -4.71 4.39 16.95
C TYR A 333 -4.25 5.85 16.95
N GLY A 334 -4.13 6.48 15.77
CA GLY A 334 -3.69 7.85 15.66
C GLY A 334 -2.20 8.07 16.02
N ILE A 335 -1.35 7.05 15.82
CA ILE A 335 0.09 7.18 16.07
C ILE A 335 0.66 8.32 15.21
N ARG A 336 1.40 9.21 15.86
CA ARG A 336 2.08 10.34 15.21
C ARG A 336 3.48 9.94 14.75
N GLY A 337 3.98 10.62 13.74
CA GLY A 337 5.35 10.51 13.27
C GLY A 337 5.57 11.44 12.09
N VAL A 338 6.71 12.10 12.08
CA VAL A 338 7.12 13.03 11.03
C VAL A 338 8.44 12.54 10.45
N ARG A 339 8.51 12.50 9.11
CA ARG A 339 9.73 12.16 8.40
C ARG A 339 10.82 13.19 8.72
N LYS A 340 11.97 12.72 9.19
CA LYS A 340 13.15 13.53 9.44
C LYS A 340 14.24 13.20 8.45
N HIS A 341 15.09 14.17 8.15
CA HIS A 341 16.24 13.91 7.30
C HIS A 341 17.13 12.81 7.91
N ASN A 342 17.37 11.76 7.15
CA ASN A 342 18.15 10.56 7.54
C ASN A 342 17.65 9.81 8.79
N CYS A 343 16.35 9.91 9.13
CA CYS A 343 15.81 9.21 10.28
C CYS A 343 14.30 8.89 10.10
N ASP A 344 13.98 7.62 9.94
CA ASP A 344 12.60 7.15 9.74
C ASP A 344 11.99 6.50 10.99
N TYR A 345 12.67 6.52 12.13
CA TYR A 345 12.23 5.80 13.33
C TYR A 345 10.86 6.25 13.84
N GLU A 346 10.54 7.54 13.73
CA GLU A 346 9.21 8.03 14.14
C GLU A 346 8.09 7.49 13.25
N LEU A 347 8.41 7.12 12.02
CA LEU A 347 7.45 6.52 11.08
C LEU A 347 7.26 5.02 11.35
N ARG A 348 8.23 4.38 12.01
CA ARG A 348 8.36 2.93 12.19
C ARG A 348 8.41 2.50 13.66
N PRO A 349 7.52 3.04 14.54
CA PRO A 349 7.59 2.77 15.98
C PRO A 349 7.21 1.34 16.31
N PRO A 350 7.67 0.81 17.46
CA PRO A 350 7.14 -0.44 17.97
C PRO A 350 5.65 -0.31 18.27
N LEU A 351 4.89 -1.38 18.03
CA LEU A 351 3.49 -1.46 18.37
C LEU A 351 3.30 -2.56 19.42
N PRO A 352 2.84 -2.23 20.63
CA PRO A 352 2.51 -3.24 21.61
C PRO A 352 1.32 -4.10 21.16
N PRO A 353 1.13 -5.29 21.76
CA PRO A 353 -0.02 -6.14 21.47
C PRO A 353 -1.35 -5.40 21.61
N PHE A 354 -2.33 -5.68 20.75
CA PHE A 354 -3.65 -5.02 20.73
C PHE A 354 -4.34 -4.92 22.09
N ALA A 355 -4.17 -5.91 22.95
CA ALA A 355 -4.75 -5.92 24.30
C ALA A 355 -4.17 -4.82 25.24
N GLN A 356 -3.05 -4.22 24.90
CA GLN A 356 -2.35 -3.20 25.70
C GLN A 356 -2.46 -1.78 25.10
N LEU A 357 -3.19 -1.62 24.00
CA LEU A 357 -3.29 -0.38 23.25
C LEU A 357 -4.26 0.70 23.77
N PRO A 358 -5.22 0.45 24.70
CA PRO A 358 -6.10 1.51 25.20
C PRO A 358 -5.39 2.75 25.76
N ASP A 359 -4.14 2.59 26.20
CA ASP A 359 -3.35 3.69 26.78
C ASP A 359 -2.55 4.52 25.74
N PHE A 360 -2.63 4.14 24.46
CA PHE A 360 -1.99 4.88 23.35
C PHE A 360 -2.79 6.12 22.89
N THR A 361 -3.89 6.46 23.57
CA THR A 361 -4.63 7.70 23.31
C THR A 361 -3.72 8.90 23.54
N GLN A 362 -3.33 9.53 22.44
CA GLN A 362 -2.61 10.80 22.51
C GLN A 362 -3.56 11.92 22.95
N PRO A 363 -3.12 12.91 23.76
CA PRO A 363 -3.97 14.01 24.19
C PRO A 363 -4.70 14.67 22.99
N GLY A 364 -6.00 14.75 23.07
CA GLY A 364 -6.86 15.36 22.04
C GLY A 364 -7.22 14.46 20.85
N PHE A 365 -7.00 13.14 20.96
CA PHE A 365 -7.31 12.20 19.87
C PHE A 365 -8.09 10.98 20.40
N ASP A 366 -9.28 10.73 19.85
CA ASP A 366 -10.08 9.54 20.17
C ASP A 366 -9.71 8.40 19.20
N ALA A 367 -8.78 7.55 19.64
CA ALA A 367 -8.36 6.37 18.89
C ALA A 367 -9.51 5.36 18.68
N GLY A 368 -10.43 5.28 19.63
CA GLY A 368 -11.62 4.43 19.52
C GLY A 368 -12.52 4.87 18.37
N PHE A 369 -12.73 6.17 18.23
CA PHE A 369 -13.49 6.75 17.12
C PHE A 369 -12.82 6.48 15.76
N ILE A 370 -11.50 6.67 15.65
CA ILE A 370 -10.78 6.42 14.38
C ILE A 370 -10.90 4.95 13.99
N ARG A 371 -10.61 4.06 14.92
CA ARG A 371 -10.66 2.61 14.69
C ARG A 371 -12.06 2.15 14.26
N THR A 372 -13.09 2.63 14.96
CA THR A 372 -14.49 2.34 14.63
C THR A 372 -14.85 2.87 13.24
N SER A 373 -14.42 4.10 12.91
CA SER A 373 -14.64 4.71 11.59
C SER A 373 -13.99 3.90 10.47
N ILE A 374 -12.71 3.51 10.65
CA ILE A 374 -11.98 2.69 9.67
C ILE A 374 -12.71 1.36 9.46
N ALA A 375 -13.07 0.66 10.55
CA ALA A 375 -13.78 -0.61 10.46
C ALA A 375 -15.13 -0.48 9.74
N ALA A 376 -15.89 0.57 10.02
CA ALA A 376 -17.16 0.84 9.35
C ALA A 376 -16.97 1.09 7.84
N PHE A 377 -16.02 1.93 7.45
CA PHE A 377 -15.74 2.19 6.03
C PHE A 377 -15.21 0.95 5.31
N ALA A 378 -14.37 0.15 5.96
CA ALA A 378 -13.87 -1.09 5.39
C ALA A 378 -15.01 -2.10 5.15
N GLN A 379 -15.92 -2.24 6.12
CA GLN A 379 -17.12 -3.09 5.99
C GLN A 379 -18.05 -2.59 4.88
N ILE A 380 -18.32 -1.29 4.82
CA ILE A 380 -19.11 -0.70 3.71
C ILE A 380 -18.47 -1.08 2.38
N ARG A 381 -17.16 -0.85 2.21
CA ARG A 381 -16.48 -1.21 0.96
C ARG A 381 -16.57 -2.70 0.63
N GLN A 382 -16.41 -3.58 1.62
CA GLN A 382 -16.45 -5.04 1.40
C GLN A 382 -17.82 -5.55 0.92
N HIS A 383 -18.91 -4.88 1.33
CA HIS A 383 -20.26 -5.26 0.95
C HIS A 383 -20.77 -4.56 -0.32
N HIS A 384 -20.02 -3.57 -0.83
CA HIS A 384 -20.44 -2.75 -1.96
C HIS A 384 -19.47 -2.87 -3.15
N PRO A 385 -19.77 -3.72 -4.15
CA PRO A 385 -18.99 -3.90 -5.38
C PRO A 385 -18.64 -2.59 -6.08
N ALA A 386 -19.57 -1.62 -6.09
CA ALA A 386 -19.31 -0.31 -6.68
C ALA A 386 -18.09 0.39 -6.06
N LEU A 387 -17.87 0.24 -4.75
CA LEU A 387 -16.69 0.82 -4.08
C LEU A 387 -15.41 0.05 -4.36
N GLN A 388 -15.49 -1.24 -4.69
CA GLN A 388 -14.34 -2.09 -5.00
C GLN A 388 -13.82 -1.85 -6.43
N TYR A 389 -14.69 -1.94 -7.44
CA TYR A 389 -14.31 -1.87 -8.85
C TYR A 389 -15.21 -0.99 -9.73
N GLY A 390 -16.21 -0.30 -9.14
CA GLY A 390 -17.09 0.59 -9.90
C GLY A 390 -16.35 1.76 -10.55
N ALA A 391 -16.87 2.25 -11.66
CA ALA A 391 -16.39 3.43 -12.34
C ALA A 391 -16.54 4.68 -11.48
N TYR A 392 -15.67 5.65 -11.72
CA TYR A 392 -15.74 6.96 -11.11
C TYR A 392 -16.44 7.96 -12.04
N ARG A 393 -17.35 8.74 -11.47
CA ARG A 393 -17.95 9.90 -12.13
C ARG A 393 -18.18 11.02 -11.12
N GLN A 394 -17.66 12.20 -11.42
CA GLN A 394 -17.89 13.38 -10.60
C GLN A 394 -19.37 13.80 -10.67
N GLU A 395 -19.97 14.08 -9.54
CA GLU A 395 -21.33 14.65 -9.44
C GLU A 395 -21.28 16.19 -9.35
N PHE A 396 -20.51 16.70 -8.40
CA PHE A 396 -20.28 18.14 -8.24
C PHE A 396 -18.97 18.39 -7.50
N ILE A 397 -18.49 19.64 -7.57
CA ILE A 397 -17.31 20.10 -6.85
C ILE A 397 -17.45 21.58 -6.45
N ALA A 398 -17.07 21.86 -5.22
CA ALA A 398 -16.84 23.19 -4.65
C ALA A 398 -15.54 23.13 -3.82
N ASN A 399 -15.10 24.26 -3.27
CA ASN A 399 -13.85 24.29 -2.49
C ASN A 399 -13.87 23.29 -1.32
N ARG A 400 -15.00 23.22 -0.60
CA ARG A 400 -15.12 22.44 0.64
C ARG A 400 -16.17 21.33 0.57
N GLN A 401 -16.88 21.20 -0.53
CA GLN A 401 -17.85 20.12 -0.77
C GLN A 401 -17.54 19.41 -2.08
N PHE A 402 -17.65 18.09 -2.06
CA PHE A 402 -17.38 17.25 -3.21
C PHE A 402 -18.32 16.05 -3.24
N GLY A 403 -18.86 15.76 -4.42
CA GLY A 403 -19.71 14.60 -4.64
C GLY A 403 -19.27 13.81 -5.86
N PHE A 404 -19.25 12.50 -5.74
CA PHE A 404 -18.91 11.59 -6.84
C PHE A 404 -19.67 10.28 -6.74
N TRP A 405 -19.89 9.66 -7.89
CA TRP A 405 -20.47 8.33 -8.03
C TRP A 405 -19.40 7.27 -8.19
N ARG A 406 -19.71 6.12 -7.62
CA ARG A 406 -19.07 4.84 -7.92
C ARG A 406 -20.15 3.95 -8.53
N GLU A 407 -19.97 3.53 -9.78
CA GLU A 407 -21.00 2.91 -10.60
C GLU A 407 -20.51 1.57 -11.13
N CYS A 408 -21.25 0.50 -10.88
CA CYS A 408 -21.06 -0.82 -11.49
C CYS A 408 -22.41 -1.39 -11.97
N ARG A 409 -22.41 -2.60 -12.50
CA ARG A 409 -23.62 -3.24 -13.00
C ARG A 409 -24.63 -3.52 -11.89
N GLU A 410 -24.14 -3.87 -10.72
CA GLU A 410 -24.93 -4.34 -9.57
C GLU A 410 -25.55 -3.19 -8.79
N GLU A 411 -24.84 -2.07 -8.70
CA GLU A 411 -25.24 -0.95 -7.86
C GLU A 411 -24.56 0.37 -8.23
N ASN A 412 -25.12 1.48 -7.71
CA ASN A 412 -24.53 2.80 -7.77
C ASN A 412 -24.48 3.39 -6.36
N VAL A 413 -23.31 3.89 -5.99
CA VAL A 413 -23.06 4.52 -4.70
C VAL A 413 -22.64 5.97 -4.92
N LEU A 414 -23.33 6.90 -4.28
CA LEU A 414 -23.00 8.32 -4.27
C LEU A 414 -22.28 8.67 -2.97
N VAL A 415 -21.09 9.23 -3.09
CA VAL A 415 -20.29 9.73 -1.96
C VAL A 415 -20.33 11.25 -1.97
N ILE A 416 -20.63 11.85 -0.83
CA ILE A 416 -20.70 13.30 -0.65
C ILE A 416 -19.89 13.69 0.58
N VAL A 417 -18.97 14.63 0.42
CA VAL A 417 -18.07 15.10 1.48
C VAL A 417 -18.30 16.59 1.73
N ASN A 418 -18.35 16.95 3.01
CA ASN A 418 -18.21 18.33 3.48
C ASN A 418 -16.96 18.43 4.36
N SER A 419 -15.91 19.08 3.88
CA SER A 419 -14.68 19.31 4.64
C SER A 419 -14.72 20.61 5.46
N ASP A 420 -15.78 21.43 5.31
CA ASP A 420 -15.94 22.66 6.08
C ASP A 420 -16.23 22.37 7.56
N PHE A 421 -15.77 23.25 8.42
CA PHE A 421 -16.08 23.28 9.87
C PHE A 421 -17.50 23.78 10.17
N THR A 422 -18.24 24.16 9.14
CA THR A 422 -19.64 24.60 9.21
C THR A 422 -20.54 23.69 8.39
N GLN A 423 -21.83 23.69 8.70
CA GLN A 423 -22.81 22.99 7.88
C GLN A 423 -22.88 23.59 6.47
N ALA A 424 -23.17 22.76 5.49
CA ALA A 424 -23.37 23.17 4.11
C ALA A 424 -24.71 22.64 3.56
N PHE A 425 -25.23 23.33 2.54
CA PHE A 425 -26.34 22.86 1.74
C PHE A 425 -25.90 22.72 0.30
N ILE A 426 -26.16 21.57 -0.29
CA ILE A 426 -25.80 21.29 -1.67
C ILE A 426 -27.02 20.89 -2.48
N THR A 427 -26.98 21.15 -3.77
CA THR A 427 -28.01 20.72 -4.73
C THR A 427 -27.43 19.61 -5.60
N LEU A 428 -28.12 18.46 -5.66
CA LEU A 428 -27.77 17.35 -6.53
C LEU A 428 -28.65 17.37 -7.78
N HIS A 429 -28.02 17.21 -8.94
CA HIS A 429 -28.71 17.33 -10.24
C HIS A 429 -28.95 15.96 -10.90
N SER A 430 -28.12 14.95 -10.59
CA SER A 430 -28.14 13.63 -11.25
C SER A 430 -28.79 12.53 -10.39
N ILE A 431 -29.68 12.91 -9.46
CA ILE A 431 -30.38 11.97 -8.60
C ILE A 431 -31.60 11.40 -9.31
N SER A 432 -31.62 10.09 -9.52
CA SER A 432 -32.80 9.37 -10.03
C SER A 432 -33.86 9.19 -8.94
N ALA A 433 -35.15 9.17 -9.34
CA ALA A 433 -36.25 8.95 -8.41
C ALA A 433 -36.06 7.64 -7.61
N GLY A 434 -36.36 7.68 -6.32
CA GLY A 434 -36.26 6.53 -5.42
C GLY A 434 -35.84 6.87 -4.01
N THR A 435 -35.57 5.83 -3.24
CA THR A 435 -35.08 5.92 -1.86
C THR A 435 -33.60 5.58 -1.84
N TYR A 436 -32.85 6.33 -1.05
CA TYR A 436 -31.41 6.16 -0.83
C TYR A 436 -31.15 5.89 0.64
N GLU A 437 -30.29 4.94 0.93
CA GLU A 437 -29.81 4.67 2.29
C GLU A 437 -28.41 5.21 2.47
N ASN A 438 -28.18 5.93 3.58
CA ASN A 438 -26.82 6.27 4.01
C ASN A 438 -26.19 5.06 4.70
N LEU A 439 -25.16 4.52 4.10
CA LEU A 439 -24.49 3.30 4.57
C LEU A 439 -23.71 3.49 5.88
N THR A 440 -23.49 4.74 6.31
CA THR A 440 -22.76 5.02 7.57
C THR A 440 -23.66 4.94 8.81
N ASP A 441 -24.97 5.23 8.67
CA ASP A 441 -25.92 5.33 9.80
C ASP A 441 -27.27 4.67 9.54
N GLY A 442 -27.51 4.13 8.34
CA GLY A 442 -28.75 3.47 7.95
C GLY A 442 -29.95 4.42 7.69
N ARG A 443 -29.75 5.73 7.76
CA ARG A 443 -30.81 6.70 7.46
C ARG A 443 -31.21 6.63 6.00
N THR A 444 -32.51 6.81 5.75
CA THR A 444 -33.05 6.82 4.40
C THR A 444 -33.45 8.22 3.96
N TYR A 445 -33.20 8.51 2.69
CA TYR A 445 -33.53 9.76 2.03
C TYR A 445 -34.37 9.48 0.79
N HIS A 446 -35.49 10.19 0.64
CA HIS A 446 -36.20 10.22 -0.64
C HIS A 446 -35.46 11.15 -1.62
N SER A 447 -35.47 10.82 -2.90
CA SER A 447 -34.77 11.60 -3.94
C SER A 447 -35.12 13.10 -3.94
N ASP A 448 -36.36 13.47 -3.57
CA ASP A 448 -36.77 14.86 -3.49
C ASP A 448 -36.05 15.61 -2.36
N ASN A 449 -35.75 14.94 -1.25
CA ASN A 449 -34.98 15.52 -0.15
C ASN A 449 -33.50 15.65 -0.50
N LEU A 450 -33.00 14.84 -1.45
CA LEU A 450 -31.64 14.91 -1.95
C LEU A 450 -31.42 16.04 -2.98
N LYS A 451 -32.49 16.68 -3.48
CA LYS A 451 -32.36 17.88 -4.30
C LYS A 451 -31.78 19.07 -3.54
N SER A 452 -31.92 19.08 -2.19
CA SER A 452 -31.27 20.05 -1.30
C SER A 452 -30.80 19.30 -0.05
N VAL A 453 -29.57 18.84 -0.04
CA VAL A 453 -29.00 18.04 1.05
C VAL A 453 -28.30 18.94 2.04
N ARG A 454 -28.66 18.81 3.32
CA ARG A 454 -27.88 19.38 4.42
C ARG A 454 -26.74 18.43 4.77
N LEU A 455 -25.53 18.98 4.83
CA LEU A 455 -24.31 18.29 5.27
C LEU A 455 -23.86 18.88 6.59
N ASP A 456 -23.61 18.03 7.56
CA ASP A 456 -23.03 18.45 8.83
C ASP A 456 -21.54 18.84 8.64
N PRO A 457 -20.94 19.61 9.57
CA PRO A 457 -19.52 19.94 9.53
C PRO A 457 -18.63 18.68 9.46
N CYS A 458 -17.58 18.71 8.67
CA CYS A 458 -16.59 17.63 8.56
C CYS A 458 -17.24 16.23 8.42
N SER A 459 -18.19 16.10 7.48
CA SER A 459 -19.01 14.89 7.33
C SER A 459 -18.90 14.23 5.96
N ILE A 460 -19.20 12.95 5.92
CA ILE A 460 -19.32 12.16 4.70
C ILE A 460 -20.64 11.41 4.69
N LEU A 461 -21.35 11.46 3.56
CA LEU A 461 -22.50 10.62 3.27
C LEU A 461 -22.13 9.61 2.19
N ILE A 462 -22.50 8.36 2.38
CA ILE A 462 -22.30 7.28 1.42
C ILE A 462 -23.68 6.70 1.12
N LEU A 463 -24.26 7.12 0.00
CA LEU A 463 -25.64 6.86 -0.33
C LEU A 463 -25.76 5.77 -1.39
N GLN A 464 -26.48 4.70 -1.06
CA GLN A 464 -26.85 3.64 -2.00
C GLN A 464 -28.34 3.74 -2.36
N LYS A 465 -28.69 3.67 -3.64
CA LYS A 465 -30.07 3.60 -4.08
C LYS A 465 -30.63 2.19 -3.75
N LYS A 466 -31.78 2.16 -3.08
CA LYS A 466 -32.56 0.93 -2.85
C LYS A 466 -33.43 0.54 -4.01
#